data_f8062974347aa49ab9cbb1cb5b1eea6d
#
_entry.id   f8062974347aa49ab9cbb1cb5b1eea6d
#
_cell.length_a   1.000
_cell.length_b   1.000
_cell.length_c   1.000
_cell.angle_alpha   90.00
_cell.angle_beta   90.00
_cell.angle_gamma   90.00
#
_symmetry.space_group_name_H-M   'P 1'
#
loop_
_entity.id
_entity.type
_entity.pdbx_description
1 polymer ?
#
loop_
_entity_poly.entity_id
_entity_poly.type
_entity_poly.pdbx_seq_one_letter_code
_entity_poly.pdbx_strand_id
1 'polypeptide(L)'
;MDTEIVLVHSSDLHVDEDRAVGSRNGDGTAGLRWVLVTARAARADVVLLAGDTFENNQLGQAILERARGLLADADLRVVILPGNHDPALADSVFVRGGFAELPHVSILGVTHDEAVPFPVFDLEIWGHAHRDYYSMAPLRGPRPRSTRWQAAMAHGHYEPPATRANPLRPSWVFSDEEIAATGADYLALGHWDRAVRVGNGVVPAYYSGSPHLARTVNLVRLTAAGEVVVTRERLLNDA
;
A
#
# COMPACT_ATOMS: atom_id res chain seq x y z
N MET A 1 -5.51 22.27 17.43
CA MET A 1 -4.06 22.09 17.30
C MET A 1 -3.85 21.27 16.03
N ASP A 2 -3.22 21.87 15.02
CA ASP A 2 -2.87 21.15 13.80
C ASP A 2 -1.73 20.19 14.14
N THR A 3 -2.07 18.94 14.40
CA THR A 3 -1.10 17.88 14.67
C THR A 3 -0.55 17.34 13.36
N GLU A 4 0.74 17.04 13.33
CA GLU A 4 1.38 16.30 12.25
C GLU A 4 0.74 14.91 12.14
N ILE A 5 0.50 14.42 10.91
CA ILE A 5 0.02 13.07 10.64
C ILE A 5 1.19 12.24 10.11
N VAL A 6 1.37 11.07 10.68
CA VAL A 6 2.44 10.15 10.32
C VAL A 6 1.87 8.94 9.60
N LEU A 7 2.24 8.77 8.32
CA LEU A 7 1.90 7.59 7.54
C LEU A 7 3.14 6.71 7.35
N VAL A 8 2.98 5.40 7.46
CA VAL A 8 3.99 4.43 7.03
C VAL A 8 3.48 3.75 5.77
N HIS A 9 4.27 3.81 4.71
CA HIS A 9 3.93 3.20 3.43
C HIS A 9 4.89 2.06 3.10
N SER A 10 4.32 0.89 2.84
CA SER A 10 4.98 -0.31 2.32
C SER A 10 4.14 -0.96 1.23
N SER A 11 4.73 -1.88 0.46
CA SER A 11 4.07 -2.66 -0.59
C SER A 11 4.84 -3.96 -0.84
N ASP A 12 4.30 -4.83 -1.67
CA ASP A 12 4.99 -6.03 -2.16
C ASP A 12 5.56 -6.89 -1.01
N LEU A 13 4.69 -7.14 -0.01
CA LEU A 13 5.04 -7.93 1.17
C LEU A 13 5.11 -9.41 0.86
N HIS A 14 4.29 -9.87 -0.09
CA HIS A 14 4.21 -11.25 -0.55
C HIS A 14 4.16 -12.24 0.62
N VAL A 15 3.20 -12.02 1.53
CA VAL A 15 2.91 -13.00 2.59
C VAL A 15 2.58 -14.34 1.94
N ASP A 16 3.31 -15.39 2.32
CA ASP A 16 3.23 -16.70 1.69
C ASP A 16 3.38 -17.82 2.72
N GLU A 17 3.20 -19.07 2.29
CA GLU A 17 3.41 -20.24 3.15
C GLU A 17 4.90 -20.43 3.47
N ASP A 18 5.20 -20.97 4.64
CA ASP A 18 6.57 -21.09 5.20
C ASP A 18 7.56 -21.85 4.33
N ARG A 19 7.09 -22.49 3.26
CA ARG A 19 7.90 -23.30 2.34
C ARG A 19 8.23 -22.62 1.02
N ALA A 20 7.79 -21.37 0.84
CA ALA A 20 8.05 -20.66 -0.41
C ALA A 20 9.54 -20.46 -0.63
N VAL A 21 9.96 -20.62 -1.88
CA VAL A 21 11.34 -20.43 -2.33
C VAL A 21 11.71 -18.96 -2.11
N GLY A 22 12.55 -18.69 -1.10
CA GLY A 22 12.98 -17.33 -0.75
C GLY A 22 12.59 -16.89 0.66
N SER A 23 11.70 -17.58 1.35
CA SER A 23 11.42 -17.35 2.77
C SER A 23 12.66 -17.71 3.59
N ARG A 24 13.47 -16.70 3.90
CA ARG A 24 14.60 -16.87 4.83
C ARG A 24 14.04 -17.10 6.22
N ASN A 25 14.17 -18.30 6.75
CA ASN A 25 13.76 -18.77 8.08
C ASN A 25 12.36 -19.35 8.22
N GLY A 26 11.63 -19.69 7.15
CA GLY A 26 10.35 -20.40 7.25
C GLY A 26 9.19 -19.58 7.83
N ASP A 27 9.31 -18.24 7.89
CA ASP A 27 8.23 -17.35 8.31
C ASP A 27 7.76 -16.47 7.16
N GLY A 28 6.72 -16.93 6.47
CA GLY A 28 6.12 -16.21 5.34
C GLY A 28 5.42 -14.90 5.71
N THR A 29 5.29 -14.58 7.02
CA THR A 29 4.70 -13.33 7.51
C THR A 29 5.75 -12.29 7.94
N ALA A 30 7.04 -12.60 7.83
CA ALA A 30 8.11 -11.76 8.38
C ALA A 30 8.07 -10.31 7.84
N GLY A 31 7.84 -10.14 6.54
CA GLY A 31 7.72 -8.80 5.92
C GLY A 31 6.62 -7.96 6.54
N LEU A 32 5.45 -8.55 6.73
CA LEU A 32 4.33 -7.88 7.39
C LEU A 32 4.67 -7.49 8.83
N ARG A 33 5.24 -8.42 9.61
CA ARG A 33 5.63 -8.17 10.99
C ARG A 33 6.64 -7.03 11.10
N TRP A 34 7.68 -7.01 10.27
CA TRP A 34 8.68 -5.92 10.28
C TRP A 34 8.07 -4.56 9.99
N VAL A 35 7.14 -4.48 9.03
CA VAL A 35 6.44 -3.24 8.70
C VAL A 35 5.60 -2.77 9.89
N LEU A 36 4.83 -3.65 10.52
CA LEU A 36 3.98 -3.30 11.66
C LEU A 36 4.79 -2.87 12.90
N VAL A 37 5.89 -3.58 13.20
CA VAL A 37 6.81 -3.19 14.30
C VAL A 37 7.42 -1.83 14.04
N THR A 38 7.89 -1.58 12.81
CA THR A 38 8.47 -0.29 12.42
C THR A 38 7.43 0.83 12.49
N ALA A 39 6.21 0.59 12.01
CA ALA A 39 5.12 1.56 12.06
C ALA A 39 4.76 1.94 13.52
N ARG A 40 4.71 0.95 14.42
CA ARG A 40 4.47 1.18 15.84
C ARG A 40 5.59 2.01 16.48
N ALA A 41 6.86 1.68 16.18
CA ALA A 41 8.02 2.43 16.68
C ALA A 41 8.04 3.88 16.17
N ALA A 42 7.63 4.10 14.92
CA ALA A 42 7.47 5.41 14.31
C ALA A 42 6.24 6.18 14.80
N ARG A 43 5.38 5.57 15.63
CA ARG A 43 4.08 6.12 16.07
C ARG A 43 3.21 6.53 14.88
N ALA A 44 3.11 5.64 13.88
CA ALA A 44 2.28 5.88 12.71
C ALA A 44 0.81 6.02 13.08
N ASP A 45 0.14 7.01 12.51
CA ASP A 45 -1.30 7.19 12.59
C ASP A 45 -2.04 6.22 11.66
N VAL A 46 -1.45 5.96 10.48
CA VAL A 46 -1.98 5.03 9.48
C VAL A 46 -0.85 4.30 8.76
N VAL A 47 -1.03 3.02 8.50
CA VAL A 47 -0.16 2.20 7.64
C VAL A 47 -0.83 2.00 6.29
N LEU A 48 -0.09 2.24 5.21
CA LEU A 48 -0.53 2.03 3.82
C LEU A 48 0.20 0.81 3.26
N LEU A 49 -0.55 -0.23 2.87
CA LEU A 49 -0.03 -1.40 2.16
C LEU A 49 -0.50 -1.32 0.70
N ALA A 50 0.40 -0.87 -0.18
CA ALA A 50 0.08 -0.48 -1.55
C ALA A 50 0.19 -1.65 -2.55
N GLY A 51 -0.57 -2.70 -2.32
CA GLY A 51 -0.69 -3.88 -3.19
C GLY A 51 0.29 -5.01 -2.88
N ASP A 52 -0.07 -6.19 -3.36
CA ASP A 52 0.69 -7.43 -3.21
C ASP A 52 1.09 -7.69 -1.76
N THR A 53 0.10 -7.56 -0.87
CA THR A 53 0.24 -7.93 0.55
C THR A 53 0.42 -9.44 0.67
N PHE A 54 -0.30 -10.20 -0.15
CA PHE A 54 -0.26 -11.65 -0.21
C PHE A 54 0.29 -12.13 -1.55
N GLU A 55 0.99 -13.28 -1.55
CA GLU A 55 1.59 -13.87 -2.76
C GLU A 55 0.54 -14.27 -3.79
N ASN A 56 -0.63 -14.74 -3.37
CA ASN A 56 -1.74 -15.10 -4.24
C ASN A 56 -3.05 -15.32 -3.46
N ASN A 57 -4.16 -15.40 -4.19
CA ASN A 57 -5.48 -15.69 -3.63
C ASN A 57 -5.73 -17.17 -3.26
N GLN A 58 -4.74 -18.07 -3.37
CA GLN A 58 -4.91 -19.51 -3.09
C GLN A 58 -4.30 -19.93 -1.75
N LEU A 59 -3.74 -18.99 -0.99
CA LEU A 59 -3.10 -19.26 0.29
C LEU A 59 -4.02 -20.00 1.26
N GLY A 60 -3.44 -20.94 2.01
CA GLY A 60 -4.14 -21.75 3.00
C GLY A 60 -4.54 -20.96 4.25
N GLN A 61 -5.50 -21.49 4.99
CA GLN A 61 -6.09 -20.80 6.15
C GLN A 61 -5.08 -20.50 7.25
N ALA A 62 -4.10 -21.36 7.48
CA ALA A 62 -3.12 -21.19 8.55
C ALA A 62 -2.24 -19.94 8.40
N ILE A 63 -1.81 -19.61 7.17
CA ILE A 63 -1.03 -18.39 6.93
C ILE A 63 -1.92 -17.13 7.03
N LEU A 64 -3.17 -17.22 6.57
CA LEU A 64 -4.12 -16.11 6.68
C LEU A 64 -4.44 -15.81 8.15
N GLU A 65 -4.64 -16.81 8.99
CA GLU A 65 -4.85 -16.65 10.44
C GLU A 65 -3.63 -15.99 11.12
N ARG A 66 -2.41 -16.39 10.77
CA ARG A 66 -1.20 -15.75 11.28
C ARG A 66 -1.10 -14.28 10.86
N ALA A 67 -1.32 -13.98 9.59
CA ALA A 67 -1.31 -12.61 9.10
C ALA A 67 -2.40 -11.76 9.77
N ARG A 68 -3.61 -12.33 9.93
CA ARG A 68 -4.72 -11.68 10.64
C ARG A 68 -4.38 -11.41 12.11
N GLY A 69 -3.73 -12.36 12.79
CA GLY A 69 -3.25 -12.18 14.16
C GLY A 69 -2.26 -11.03 14.29
N LEU A 70 -1.27 -10.94 13.39
CA LEU A 70 -0.32 -9.83 13.36
C LEU A 70 -1.00 -8.47 13.20
N LEU A 71 -1.98 -8.36 12.30
CA LEU A 71 -2.74 -7.13 12.10
C LEU A 71 -3.59 -6.79 13.34
N ALA A 72 -4.25 -7.78 13.94
CA ALA A 72 -5.05 -7.59 15.15
C ALA A 72 -4.20 -7.11 16.34
N ASP A 73 -3.04 -7.74 16.56
CA ASP A 73 -2.12 -7.43 17.67
C ASP A 73 -1.39 -6.09 17.48
N ALA A 74 -1.27 -5.63 16.22
CA ALA A 74 -0.62 -4.36 15.93
C ALA A 74 -1.40 -3.16 16.47
N ASP A 75 -2.73 -3.24 16.52
CA ASP A 75 -3.62 -2.14 16.93
C ASP A 75 -3.30 -0.81 16.21
N LEU A 76 -3.00 -0.91 14.91
CA LEU A 76 -2.69 0.20 14.02
C LEU A 76 -3.80 0.33 12.98
N ARG A 77 -4.15 1.57 12.61
CA ARG A 77 -5.02 1.76 11.43
C ARG A 77 -4.26 1.36 10.18
N VAL A 78 -4.79 0.41 9.43
CA VAL A 78 -4.16 -0.12 8.22
C VAL A 78 -5.11 0.05 7.04
N VAL A 79 -4.62 0.63 5.96
CA VAL A 79 -5.32 0.65 4.67
C VAL A 79 -4.57 -0.25 3.71
N ILE A 80 -5.27 -1.25 3.18
CA ILE A 80 -4.73 -2.21 2.22
C ILE A 80 -5.34 -1.92 0.86
N LEU A 81 -4.49 -1.79 -0.14
CA LEU A 81 -4.87 -1.80 -1.54
C LEU A 81 -4.53 -3.18 -2.12
N PRO A 82 -5.48 -3.98 -2.60
CA PRO A 82 -5.19 -5.19 -3.35
C PRO A 82 -4.39 -4.93 -4.62
N GLY A 83 -3.37 -5.76 -4.87
CA GLY A 83 -2.51 -5.71 -6.04
C GLY A 83 -2.86 -6.78 -7.09
N ASN A 84 -1.92 -7.07 -7.99
CA ASN A 84 -2.15 -8.06 -9.03
C ASN A 84 -1.97 -9.52 -8.56
N HIS A 85 -1.22 -9.75 -7.48
CA HIS A 85 -1.09 -11.06 -6.86
C HIS A 85 -2.31 -11.42 -6.00
N ASP A 86 -2.87 -10.43 -5.33
CA ASP A 86 -3.98 -10.58 -4.37
C ASP A 86 -5.22 -9.72 -4.74
N PRO A 87 -5.72 -9.76 -6.01
CA PRO A 87 -6.82 -8.89 -6.40
C PRO A 87 -8.08 -9.13 -5.56
N ALA A 88 -8.91 -8.07 -5.44
CA ALA A 88 -10.15 -8.05 -4.67
C ALA A 88 -11.27 -8.85 -5.35
N LEU A 89 -11.11 -10.17 -5.38
CA LEU A 89 -12.09 -11.13 -5.88
C LEU A 89 -13.12 -11.48 -4.79
N ALA A 90 -14.25 -12.06 -5.18
CA ALA A 90 -15.30 -12.47 -4.24
C ALA A 90 -14.81 -13.51 -3.22
N ASP A 91 -13.84 -14.34 -3.60
CA ASP A 91 -13.20 -15.38 -2.78
C ASP A 91 -11.73 -15.05 -2.44
N SER A 92 -11.36 -13.78 -2.48
CA SER A 92 -9.99 -13.34 -2.20
C SER A 92 -9.53 -13.72 -0.79
N VAL A 93 -8.22 -13.71 -0.59
CA VAL A 93 -7.59 -13.89 0.73
C VAL A 93 -8.15 -12.92 1.76
N PHE A 94 -8.51 -11.70 1.35
CA PHE A 94 -9.07 -10.68 2.24
C PHE A 94 -10.42 -11.09 2.83
N VAL A 95 -11.26 -11.76 2.04
CA VAL A 95 -12.56 -12.29 2.47
C VAL A 95 -12.37 -13.57 3.28
N ARG A 96 -11.64 -14.55 2.73
CA ARG A 96 -11.43 -15.85 3.37
C ARG A 96 -10.66 -15.79 4.69
N GLY A 97 -9.73 -14.84 4.82
CA GLY A 97 -8.94 -14.62 6.02
C GLY A 97 -9.64 -13.79 7.10
N GLY A 98 -10.86 -13.30 6.86
CA GLY A 98 -11.61 -12.50 7.82
C GLY A 98 -10.96 -11.14 8.15
N PHE A 99 -10.13 -10.59 7.26
CA PHE A 99 -9.45 -9.30 7.49
C PHE A 99 -10.44 -8.13 7.54
N ALA A 100 -11.55 -8.23 6.80
CA ALA A 100 -12.63 -7.25 6.80
C ALA A 100 -13.36 -7.11 8.15
N GLU A 101 -13.19 -8.07 9.06
CA GLU A 101 -13.78 -8.07 10.39
C GLU A 101 -12.93 -7.28 11.41
N LEU A 102 -11.69 -6.92 11.06
CA LEU A 102 -10.81 -6.15 11.93
C LEU A 102 -11.19 -4.66 11.84
N PRO A 103 -11.66 -4.01 12.92
CA PRO A 103 -12.25 -2.68 12.87
C PRO A 103 -11.26 -1.57 12.49
N HIS A 104 -9.96 -1.84 12.63
CA HIS A 104 -8.87 -0.91 12.30
C HIS A 104 -8.20 -1.23 10.95
N VAL A 105 -8.69 -2.24 10.22
CA VAL A 105 -8.21 -2.60 8.88
C VAL A 105 -9.25 -2.24 7.84
N SER A 106 -8.88 -1.38 6.92
CA SER A 106 -9.70 -1.01 5.76
C SER A 106 -9.08 -1.57 4.49
N ILE A 107 -9.89 -2.19 3.64
CA ILE A 107 -9.43 -2.82 2.40
C ILE A 107 -10.19 -2.19 1.25
N LEU A 108 -9.47 -1.46 0.39
CA LEU A 108 -10.04 -0.83 -0.79
C LEU A 108 -10.55 -1.90 -1.76
N GLY A 109 -11.76 -1.71 -2.25
CA GLY A 109 -12.44 -2.69 -3.10
C GLY A 109 -13.09 -3.87 -2.38
N VAL A 110 -12.96 -3.97 -1.03
CA VAL A 110 -13.57 -5.02 -0.20
C VAL A 110 -14.45 -4.42 0.91
N THR A 111 -13.86 -3.67 1.85
CA THR A 111 -14.61 -2.99 2.92
C THR A 111 -15.02 -1.57 2.54
N HIS A 112 -14.28 -0.95 1.65
CA HIS A 112 -14.53 0.40 1.12
C HIS A 112 -14.34 0.34 -0.39
N ASP A 113 -15.25 0.91 -1.16
CA ASP A 113 -15.17 0.84 -2.63
C ASP A 113 -13.91 1.52 -3.17
N GLU A 114 -13.71 2.80 -2.86
CA GLU A 114 -12.62 3.58 -3.43
C GLU A 114 -11.88 4.47 -2.43
N ALA A 115 -12.44 4.74 -1.24
CA ALA A 115 -11.82 5.65 -0.29
C ALA A 115 -12.15 5.31 1.17
N VAL A 116 -11.18 5.60 2.04
CA VAL A 116 -11.25 5.44 3.49
C VAL A 116 -11.10 6.82 4.13
N PRO A 117 -12.15 7.38 4.77
CA PRO A 117 -12.06 8.65 5.46
C PRO A 117 -11.49 8.49 6.86
N PHE A 118 -10.65 9.44 7.28
CA PHE A 118 -10.12 9.59 8.62
C PHE A 118 -10.49 10.99 9.16
N PRO A 119 -11.74 11.21 9.62
CA PRO A 119 -12.24 12.54 10.00
C PRO A 119 -11.41 13.20 11.11
N VAL A 120 -10.85 12.41 12.02
CA VAL A 120 -10.00 12.91 13.12
C VAL A 120 -8.72 13.59 12.62
N PHE A 121 -8.27 13.26 11.41
CA PHE A 121 -7.08 13.82 10.77
C PHE A 121 -7.41 14.77 9.61
N ASP A 122 -8.69 14.94 9.27
CA ASP A 122 -9.10 15.60 8.02
C ASP A 122 -8.34 15.05 6.80
N LEU A 123 -8.25 13.71 6.75
CA LEU A 123 -7.52 12.92 5.76
C LEU A 123 -8.45 11.93 5.07
N GLU A 124 -8.32 11.80 3.77
CA GLU A 124 -8.89 10.72 2.97
C GLU A 124 -7.77 9.93 2.29
N ILE A 125 -7.88 8.60 2.30
CA ILE A 125 -6.99 7.70 1.57
C ILE A 125 -7.82 6.96 0.52
N TRP A 126 -7.44 7.05 -0.75
CA TRP A 126 -8.17 6.44 -1.84
C TRP A 126 -7.27 5.66 -2.79
N GLY A 127 -7.86 4.77 -3.58
CA GLY A 127 -7.16 3.99 -4.57
C GLY A 127 -8.08 2.98 -5.26
N HIS A 128 -7.67 2.55 -6.43
CA HIS A 128 -8.41 1.55 -7.21
C HIS A 128 -7.75 0.19 -7.06
N ALA A 129 -8.41 -0.70 -6.31
CA ALA A 129 -7.96 -2.07 -6.14
C ALA A 129 -7.96 -2.85 -7.46
N HIS A 130 -6.98 -3.73 -7.64
CA HIS A 130 -7.07 -4.76 -8.66
C HIS A 130 -8.31 -5.64 -8.40
N ARG A 131 -9.13 -5.86 -9.41
CA ARG A 131 -10.36 -6.65 -9.35
C ARG A 131 -10.31 -7.88 -10.26
N ASP A 132 -9.23 -8.03 -10.99
CA ASP A 132 -8.88 -9.22 -11.77
C ASP A 132 -7.36 -9.28 -11.96
N TYR A 133 -6.87 -10.36 -12.58
CA TYR A 133 -5.43 -10.60 -12.78
C TYR A 133 -4.84 -9.90 -14.01
N TYR A 134 -5.66 -9.32 -14.90
CA TYR A 134 -5.21 -8.93 -16.24
C TYR A 134 -5.54 -7.51 -16.63
N SER A 135 -6.64 -6.97 -16.15
CA SER A 135 -7.14 -5.67 -16.57
C SER A 135 -7.26 -4.71 -15.39
N MET A 136 -6.39 -3.70 -15.36
CA MET A 136 -6.39 -2.71 -14.30
C MET A 136 -5.86 -1.37 -14.82
N ALA A 137 -6.52 -0.29 -14.44
CA ALA A 137 -6.04 1.08 -14.60
C ALA A 137 -5.88 1.70 -13.20
N PRO A 138 -4.67 1.64 -12.60
CA PRO A 138 -4.47 1.94 -11.18
C PRO A 138 -4.69 3.42 -10.83
N LEU A 139 -4.55 4.33 -11.79
CA LEU A 139 -4.75 5.77 -11.61
C LEU A 139 -5.87 6.32 -12.51
N ARG A 140 -6.96 5.56 -12.69
CA ARG A 140 -8.12 6.02 -13.46
C ARG A 140 -8.87 7.12 -12.74
N GLY A 141 -8.94 8.30 -13.36
CA GLY A 141 -9.76 9.40 -12.88
C GLY A 141 -9.30 9.99 -11.53
N PRO A 142 -9.22 11.30 -11.43
CA PRO A 142 -8.93 11.95 -10.16
C PRO A 142 -10.16 11.84 -9.25
N ARG A 143 -9.93 11.66 -7.94
CA ARG A 143 -10.97 11.74 -6.93
C ARG A 143 -11.13 13.21 -6.49
N PRO A 144 -12.34 13.78 -6.50
CA PRO A 144 -12.57 15.12 -5.96
C PRO A 144 -12.12 15.21 -4.51
N ARG A 145 -11.39 16.27 -4.17
CA ARG A 145 -10.91 16.51 -2.80
C ARG A 145 -12.09 16.87 -1.89
N SER A 146 -12.21 16.17 -0.78
CA SER A 146 -13.22 16.41 0.25
C SER A 146 -12.62 16.73 1.63
N THR A 147 -11.29 16.59 1.76
CA THR A 147 -10.55 16.76 3.01
C THR A 147 -9.33 17.65 2.81
N ARG A 148 -8.77 18.16 3.91
CA ARG A 148 -7.52 18.93 3.88
C ARG A 148 -6.39 18.11 3.27
N TRP A 149 -6.24 16.84 3.71
CA TRP A 149 -5.22 15.93 3.21
C TRP A 149 -5.84 14.81 2.39
N GLN A 150 -5.21 14.51 1.27
CA GLN A 150 -5.63 13.41 0.42
C GLN A 150 -4.41 12.60 -0.02
N ALA A 151 -4.33 11.33 0.42
CA ALA A 151 -3.35 10.38 -0.06
C ALA A 151 -3.98 9.42 -1.08
N ALA A 152 -3.27 9.16 -2.16
CA ALA A 152 -3.66 8.14 -3.12
C ALA A 152 -2.79 6.90 -2.99
N MET A 153 -3.36 5.74 -3.31
CA MET A 153 -2.65 4.46 -3.39
C MET A 153 -2.83 3.86 -4.78
N ALA A 154 -1.76 3.33 -5.36
CA ALA A 154 -1.85 2.63 -6.63
C ALA A 154 -0.84 1.48 -6.69
N HIS A 155 -1.23 0.40 -7.38
CA HIS A 155 -0.34 -0.73 -7.62
C HIS A 155 -0.20 -0.96 -9.11
N GLY A 156 1.01 -0.71 -9.66
CA GLY A 156 1.27 -0.81 -11.08
C GLY A 156 2.64 -0.26 -11.48
N HIS A 157 2.89 -0.24 -12.77
CA HIS A 157 4.19 0.08 -13.35
C HIS A 157 4.22 1.53 -13.86
N TYR A 158 5.11 2.34 -13.31
CA TYR A 158 5.37 3.67 -13.83
C TYR A 158 6.22 3.61 -15.10
N GLU A 159 5.77 4.29 -16.15
CA GLU A 159 6.47 4.41 -17.42
C GLU A 159 6.77 5.87 -17.73
N PRO A 160 8.05 6.28 -17.75
CA PRO A 160 8.42 7.63 -18.09
C PRO A 160 8.11 7.94 -19.58
N PRO A 161 7.91 9.22 -19.92
CA PRO A 161 7.45 9.63 -21.27
C PRO A 161 8.29 9.10 -22.44
N ALA A 162 9.58 8.89 -22.25
CA ALA A 162 10.51 8.45 -23.29
C ALA A 162 10.31 7.00 -23.76
N THR A 163 9.58 6.18 -23.01
CA THR A 163 9.39 4.74 -23.28
C THR A 163 8.04 4.39 -23.89
N ARG A 164 7.16 5.37 -24.14
CA ARG A 164 5.75 5.19 -24.53
C ARG A 164 5.46 4.58 -25.91
N ALA A 165 6.44 4.11 -26.63
CA ALA A 165 6.26 3.62 -28.01
C ALA A 165 5.67 2.19 -28.12
N ASN A 166 5.25 1.53 -27.02
CA ASN A 166 4.74 0.17 -27.07
C ASN A 166 3.21 0.13 -27.20
N PRO A 167 2.65 -0.31 -28.35
CA PRO A 167 1.20 -0.43 -28.55
C PRO A 167 0.55 -1.54 -27.71
N LEU A 168 1.34 -2.43 -27.12
CA LEU A 168 0.89 -3.49 -26.24
C LEU A 168 1.07 -3.13 -24.76
N ARG A 169 0.90 -1.87 -24.40
CA ARG A 169 1.02 -1.37 -23.03
C ARG A 169 0.06 -2.13 -22.11
N PRO A 170 0.54 -2.81 -21.04
CA PRO A 170 -0.32 -3.40 -20.03
C PRO A 170 -1.22 -2.35 -19.38
N SER A 171 -2.41 -2.74 -18.97
CA SER A 171 -3.40 -1.83 -18.38
C SER A 171 -2.97 -1.24 -17.04
N TRP A 172 -2.01 -1.86 -16.33
CA TRP A 172 -1.47 -1.38 -15.06
C TRP A 172 -0.28 -0.42 -15.19
N VAL A 173 0.03 0.03 -16.41
CA VAL A 173 1.08 1.05 -16.65
C VAL A 173 0.46 2.44 -16.56
N PHE A 174 1.13 3.34 -15.83
CA PHE A 174 0.71 4.74 -15.70
C PHE A 174 1.86 5.72 -15.93
N SER A 175 1.52 6.97 -16.12
CA SER A 175 2.40 8.03 -16.60
C SER A 175 2.47 9.22 -15.65
N ASP A 176 3.36 10.19 -15.96
CA ASP A 176 3.46 11.47 -15.26
C ASP A 176 2.14 12.24 -15.23
N GLU A 177 1.40 12.23 -16.34
CA GLU A 177 0.13 12.94 -16.43
C GLU A 177 -0.94 12.29 -15.56
N GLU A 178 -0.97 10.95 -15.48
CA GLU A 178 -1.89 10.23 -14.61
C GLU A 178 -1.55 10.45 -13.14
N ILE A 179 -0.24 10.47 -12.78
CA ILE A 179 0.21 10.83 -11.43
C ILE A 179 -0.25 12.25 -11.10
N ALA A 180 0.04 13.23 -11.96
CA ALA A 180 -0.32 14.64 -11.74
C ALA A 180 -1.83 14.83 -11.64
N ALA A 181 -2.61 14.10 -12.47
CA ALA A 181 -4.07 14.18 -12.48
C ALA A 181 -4.72 13.70 -11.17
N THR A 182 -4.02 12.92 -10.33
CA THR A 182 -4.55 12.51 -9.03
C THR A 182 -4.80 13.71 -8.12
N GLY A 183 -4.00 14.78 -8.23
CA GLY A 183 -4.05 15.94 -7.35
C GLY A 183 -3.84 15.63 -5.87
N ALA A 184 -3.37 14.43 -5.55
CA ALA A 184 -3.13 13.98 -4.18
C ALA A 184 -1.92 14.68 -3.56
N ASP A 185 -1.91 14.81 -2.24
CA ASP A 185 -0.75 15.34 -1.52
C ASP A 185 0.39 14.31 -1.45
N TYR A 186 0.05 13.02 -1.50
CA TYR A 186 1.00 11.91 -1.55
C TYR A 186 0.44 10.74 -2.35
N LEU A 187 1.26 10.10 -3.18
CA LEU A 187 0.91 8.89 -3.90
C LEU A 187 1.80 7.73 -3.45
N ALA A 188 1.18 6.75 -2.78
CA ALA A 188 1.79 5.50 -2.35
C ALA A 188 1.72 4.46 -3.46
N LEU A 189 2.87 4.03 -3.97
CA LEU A 189 3.00 3.11 -5.10
C LEU A 189 3.56 1.74 -4.68
N GLY A 190 2.99 0.67 -5.21
CA GLY A 190 3.52 -0.70 -5.16
C GLY A 190 3.73 -1.28 -6.56
N HIS A 191 4.28 -2.48 -6.63
CA HIS A 191 4.67 -3.26 -7.82
C HIS A 191 6.19 -3.29 -8.09
N TRP A 192 6.96 -2.41 -7.51
CA TRP A 192 8.41 -2.38 -7.68
C TRP A 192 9.13 -2.75 -6.38
N ASP A 193 10.07 -3.68 -6.47
CA ASP A 193 10.88 -4.12 -5.32
C ASP A 193 11.82 -3.06 -4.76
N ARG A 194 12.05 -1.98 -5.51
CA ARG A 194 12.96 -0.89 -5.15
C ARG A 194 12.21 0.35 -4.71
N ALA A 195 12.67 0.94 -3.63
CA ALA A 195 12.17 2.22 -3.19
C ALA A 195 12.73 3.35 -4.07
N VAL A 196 11.83 4.10 -4.70
CA VAL A 196 12.21 5.19 -5.61
C VAL A 196 11.08 6.22 -5.72
N ARG A 197 11.45 7.49 -5.86
CA ARG A 197 10.55 8.56 -6.26
C ARG A 197 10.39 8.55 -7.77
N VAL A 198 9.17 8.71 -8.25
CA VAL A 198 8.84 8.79 -9.69
C VAL A 198 7.95 10.00 -9.98
N GLY A 199 7.66 10.20 -11.26
CA GLY A 199 6.83 11.32 -11.70
C GLY A 199 7.59 12.61 -11.91
N ASN A 200 6.88 13.64 -12.39
CA ASN A 200 7.45 14.97 -12.71
C ASN A 200 7.56 15.90 -11.47
N GLY A 201 7.18 15.42 -10.28
CA GLY A 201 7.29 16.15 -9.02
C GLY A 201 6.08 17.00 -8.64
N VAL A 202 5.03 17.07 -9.47
CA VAL A 202 3.77 17.77 -9.15
C VAL A 202 3.07 17.10 -7.95
N VAL A 203 3.04 15.77 -7.95
CA VAL A 203 2.59 14.95 -6.81
C VAL A 203 3.79 14.17 -6.29
N PRO A 204 4.07 14.19 -4.98
CA PRO A 204 5.06 13.32 -4.36
C PRO A 204 4.68 11.84 -4.50
N ALA A 205 5.19 11.14 -5.51
CA ALA A 205 4.89 9.75 -5.83
C ALA A 205 6.09 8.84 -5.55
N TYR A 206 5.89 7.81 -4.75
CA TYR A 206 6.97 6.94 -4.29
C TYR A 206 6.58 5.47 -4.30
N TYR A 207 7.45 4.64 -4.84
CA TYR A 207 7.49 3.22 -4.51
C TYR A 207 8.20 3.05 -3.16
N SER A 208 7.68 2.15 -2.32
CA SER A 208 8.34 1.79 -1.06
C SER A 208 9.41 0.72 -1.25
N GLY A 209 9.22 -0.10 -2.25
CA GLY A 209 9.93 -1.36 -2.43
C GLY A 209 9.47 -2.46 -1.47
N SER A 210 9.78 -3.70 -1.83
CA SER A 210 9.48 -4.87 -1.02
C SER A 210 10.28 -4.85 0.31
N PRO A 211 9.66 -5.16 1.47
CA PRO A 211 10.35 -5.27 2.76
C PRO A 211 11.55 -6.21 2.73
N HIS A 212 11.47 -7.28 1.96
CA HIS A 212 12.54 -8.28 1.86
C HIS A 212 13.78 -7.79 1.12
N LEU A 213 13.61 -6.89 0.16
CA LEU A 213 14.70 -6.38 -0.69
C LEU A 213 15.11 -4.97 -0.32
N ALA A 214 14.17 -4.04 -0.21
CA ALA A 214 14.47 -2.65 0.14
C ALA A 214 14.90 -2.48 1.60
N ARG A 215 14.42 -3.32 2.51
CA ARG A 215 14.69 -3.26 3.96
C ARG A 215 14.31 -1.93 4.61
N THR A 216 13.42 -1.19 3.98
CA THR A 216 12.92 0.11 4.44
C THR A 216 11.44 0.25 4.16
N VAL A 217 10.81 1.19 4.84
CA VAL A 217 9.48 1.75 4.52
C VAL A 217 9.64 3.23 4.19
N ASN A 218 8.64 3.81 3.51
CA ASN A 218 8.53 5.26 3.42
C ASN A 218 7.78 5.76 4.67
N LEU A 219 8.40 6.68 5.39
CA LEU A 219 7.77 7.43 6.48
C LEU A 219 7.35 8.79 5.93
N VAL A 220 6.05 9.04 5.92
CA VAL A 220 5.43 10.23 5.34
C VAL A 220 4.86 11.07 6.46
N ARG A 221 5.25 12.35 6.54
CA ARG A 221 4.73 13.31 7.50
C ARG A 221 3.94 14.40 6.77
N LEU A 222 2.67 14.49 7.10
CA LEU A 222 1.81 15.59 6.67
C LEU A 222 1.84 16.64 7.77
N THR A 223 2.58 17.71 7.55
CA THR A 223 2.88 18.68 8.61
C THR A 223 1.75 19.69 8.81
N ALA A 224 1.70 20.29 10.00
CA ALA A 224 0.78 21.38 10.29
C ALA A 224 0.93 22.56 9.31
N ALA A 225 2.15 22.78 8.80
CA ALA A 225 2.46 23.83 7.83
C ALA A 225 1.93 23.54 6.41
N GLY A 226 1.35 22.35 6.17
CA GLY A 226 0.84 21.97 4.85
C GLY A 226 1.89 21.30 3.94
N GLU A 227 3.01 20.85 4.50
CA GLU A 227 4.09 20.20 3.75
C GLU A 227 3.99 18.67 3.84
N VAL A 228 4.43 17.99 2.78
CA VAL A 228 4.61 16.54 2.74
C VAL A 228 6.10 16.22 2.80
N VAL A 229 6.54 15.65 3.90
CA VAL A 229 7.94 15.23 4.10
C VAL A 229 8.02 13.72 4.03
N VAL A 230 8.83 13.20 3.11
CA VAL A 230 9.02 11.75 2.91
C VAL A 230 10.45 11.39 3.25
N THR A 231 10.62 10.48 4.20
CA THR A 231 11.90 9.90 4.57
C THR A 231 11.84 8.38 4.45
N ARG A 232 13.00 7.75 4.42
CA ARG A 232 13.09 6.28 4.43
C ARG A 232 13.53 5.81 5.79
N GLU A 233 12.73 4.94 6.40
CA GLU A 233 13.01 4.34 7.69
C GLU A 233 13.41 2.88 7.52
N ARG A 234 14.46 2.45 8.23
CA ARG A 234 14.88 1.04 8.22
C ARG A 234 13.87 0.18 8.93
N LEU A 235 13.59 -0.99 8.36
CA LEU A 235 12.76 -1.98 9.01
C LEU A 235 13.43 -2.50 10.30
N LEU A 236 12.66 -2.50 11.36
CA LEU A 236 13.03 -3.13 12.62
C LEU A 236 12.72 -4.63 12.51
N ASN A 237 13.75 -5.44 12.70
CA ASN A 237 13.56 -6.87 12.88
C ASN A 237 13.28 -7.12 14.37
N ASP A 238 12.41 -8.07 14.67
CA ASP A 238 12.34 -8.60 16.03
C ASP A 238 13.72 -9.21 16.36
N ALA A 239 14.28 -8.80 17.50
CA ALA A 239 15.52 -9.36 18.03
C ALA A 239 15.29 -10.79 18.54
#